data_8821b368f1b2b0de6796f8b829333126
#
_entry.id   8821b368f1b2b0de6796f8b829333126
#
_cell.length_a   1.000
_cell.length_b   1.000
_cell.length_c   1.000
_cell.angle_alpha   90.00
_cell.angle_beta   90.00
_cell.angle_gamma   90.00
#
_symmetry.space_group_name_H-M   'P 1'
#
loop_
_entity.id
_entity.type
_entity.pdbx_description
1 polymer ?
#
loop_
_entity_poly.entity_id
_entity_poly.type
_entity_poly.pdbx_seq_one_letter_code
_entity_poly.pdbx_strand_id
1 'polypeptide(L)'
;FLQISYYVGLEDDADMGVKFVHSDEHWKYALAFFKNADELLFGANSETSDDRYGYDVAGRNKEINQLNAQLIYKYGNQVEHQVGCSAELGQLYNIDTRSNGSHFAFALHYMFDWHRLNFKAQVSTYAMYPKNAPGEDRNLVVMTAYGAPYLVAAKANIYTLSISHTFPIGWKWLGNIMMYHDFGIIQKWHTDFNNSFQNVYGFLLNMGPVQTYN
;
A
#
# COMPACT_ATOMS: atom_id res chain seq x y z
N PHE A 1 5.31 -9.87 0.14
CA PHE A 1 6.05 -9.54 1.35
C PHE A 1 5.76 -8.10 1.73
N LEU A 2 6.11 -7.67 2.94
CA LEU A 2 5.76 -6.36 3.46
C LEU A 2 6.51 -5.27 2.70
N GLN A 3 5.80 -4.41 1.98
CA GLN A 3 6.40 -3.30 1.25
C GLN A 3 6.33 -2.00 2.06
N ILE A 4 7.26 -1.09 1.82
CA ILE A 4 7.34 0.19 2.54
C ILE A 4 6.09 1.08 2.34
N SER A 5 5.34 0.87 1.25
CA SER A 5 4.09 1.56 0.93
C SER A 5 2.95 1.31 1.93
N TYR A 6 2.96 0.19 2.65
CA TYR A 6 2.01 -0.08 3.74
C TYR A 6 2.04 1.02 4.81
N TYR A 7 3.23 1.49 5.18
CA TYR A 7 3.39 2.45 6.27
C TYR A 7 2.85 3.85 5.98
N VAL A 8 2.36 4.10 4.78
CA VAL A 8 1.75 5.37 4.37
C VAL A 8 0.30 5.19 3.89
N GLY A 9 -0.33 4.05 4.18
CA GLY A 9 -1.74 3.79 3.92
C GLY A 9 -2.10 3.60 2.45
N LEU A 10 -1.16 3.20 1.60
CA LEU A 10 -1.45 2.94 0.17
C LEU A 10 -1.89 1.51 -0.13
N GLU A 11 -1.83 0.66 0.84
CA GLU A 11 -2.19 -0.76 0.75
C GLU A 11 -2.81 -1.20 2.07
N ASP A 12 -3.65 -2.25 2.03
CA ASP A 12 -4.25 -2.90 3.20
C ASP A 12 -5.25 -2.02 3.97
N ASP A 13 -6.13 -1.35 3.23
CA ASP A 13 -7.23 -0.60 3.79
C ASP A 13 -8.58 -1.30 3.52
N ALA A 14 -9.43 -1.35 4.54
CA ALA A 14 -10.73 -2.03 4.51
C ALA A 14 -11.87 -1.02 4.61
N ASP A 15 -12.30 -0.48 3.50
CA ASP A 15 -13.32 0.54 3.40
C ASP A 15 -14.68 0.01 2.93
N MET A 16 -15.75 0.66 3.35
CA MET A 16 -17.08 0.36 2.83
C MET A 16 -17.33 1.00 1.47
N GLY A 17 -17.55 0.17 0.46
CA GLY A 17 -17.77 0.65 -0.89
C GLY A 17 -18.30 -0.39 -1.87
N VAL A 18 -18.22 -0.04 -3.14
CA VAL A 18 -18.58 -0.91 -4.26
C VAL A 18 -17.38 -1.02 -5.19
N LYS A 19 -17.04 -2.25 -5.55
CA LYS A 19 -15.93 -2.56 -6.45
C LYS A 19 -16.40 -3.37 -7.64
N PHE A 20 -16.06 -2.93 -8.83
CA PHE A 20 -16.18 -3.66 -10.07
C PHE A 20 -14.81 -4.21 -10.48
N VAL A 21 -14.75 -5.48 -10.86
CA VAL A 21 -13.52 -6.14 -11.30
C VAL A 21 -13.82 -6.94 -12.55
N HIS A 22 -13.00 -6.77 -13.59
CA HIS A 22 -12.95 -7.64 -14.76
C HIS A 22 -11.54 -8.23 -14.88
N SER A 23 -11.45 -9.51 -15.24
CA SER A 23 -10.19 -10.17 -15.50
C SER A 23 -10.38 -11.21 -16.60
N ASP A 24 -9.54 -11.14 -17.60
CA ASP A 24 -9.40 -12.15 -18.66
C ASP A 24 -7.94 -12.64 -18.75
N GLU A 25 -7.57 -13.26 -19.86
CA GLU A 25 -6.22 -13.81 -20.06
C GLU A 25 -5.12 -12.74 -20.04
N HIS A 26 -5.40 -11.58 -20.62
CA HIS A 26 -4.42 -10.51 -20.79
C HIS A 26 -4.70 -9.29 -19.93
N TRP A 27 -5.95 -8.97 -19.67
CA TRP A 27 -6.35 -7.75 -19.00
C TRP A 27 -6.99 -8.01 -17.66
N LYS A 28 -6.61 -7.19 -16.68
CA LYS A 28 -7.35 -7.03 -15.43
C LYS A 28 -7.56 -5.55 -15.19
N TYR A 29 -8.81 -5.15 -14.98
CA TYR A 29 -9.13 -3.80 -14.56
C TYR A 29 -10.15 -3.81 -13.42
N ALA A 30 -10.02 -2.83 -12.55
CA ALA A 30 -10.90 -2.63 -11.44
C ALA A 30 -11.22 -1.15 -11.26
N LEU A 31 -12.46 -0.88 -10.87
CA LEU A 31 -12.93 0.42 -10.43
C LEU A 31 -13.63 0.22 -9.08
N ALA A 32 -13.32 1.07 -8.11
CA ALA A 32 -13.98 1.02 -6.82
C ALA A 32 -14.32 2.44 -6.34
N PHE A 33 -15.43 2.55 -5.65
CA PHE A 33 -15.79 3.74 -4.91
C PHE A 33 -16.04 3.35 -3.45
N PHE A 34 -15.32 4.00 -2.56
CA PHE A 34 -15.44 3.86 -1.12
C PHE A 34 -16.03 5.14 -0.53
N LYS A 35 -17.05 4.98 0.30
CA LYS A 35 -17.77 6.14 0.83
C LYS A 35 -17.07 6.74 2.03
N ASN A 36 -16.64 5.88 2.93
CA ASN A 36 -16.03 6.24 4.20
C ASN A 36 -15.00 5.19 4.59
N ALA A 37 -14.03 5.57 5.41
CA ALA A 37 -13.28 4.63 6.22
C ALA A 37 -14.22 3.87 7.17
N ASP A 38 -13.82 2.67 7.60
CA ASP A 38 -14.62 1.74 8.42
C ASP A 38 -15.35 2.39 9.61
N GLU A 39 -14.70 3.34 10.26
CA GLU A 39 -15.19 3.94 11.50
C GLU A 39 -16.22 5.04 11.32
N LEU A 40 -16.44 5.52 10.11
CA LEU A 40 -17.45 6.56 9.85
C LEU A 40 -18.89 6.05 9.77
N LEU A 41 -19.10 4.75 9.89
CA LEU A 41 -20.45 4.16 9.90
C LEU A 41 -21.30 4.64 11.09
N PHE A 42 -20.69 4.94 12.23
CA PHE A 42 -21.40 5.18 13.49
C PHE A 42 -20.99 6.45 14.25
N GLY A 43 -20.25 7.36 13.64
CA GLY A 43 -19.83 8.55 14.35
C GLY A 43 -19.14 9.59 13.50
N ALA A 44 -19.90 10.34 12.70
CA ALA A 44 -19.39 11.34 11.76
C ALA A 44 -18.45 12.39 12.40
N ASN A 45 -18.49 12.59 13.71
CA ASN A 45 -17.71 13.59 14.44
C ASN A 45 -16.73 12.97 15.45
N SER A 46 -16.63 11.63 15.54
CA SER A 46 -15.66 10.98 16.42
C SER A 46 -14.28 10.98 15.81
N GLU A 47 -13.25 11.02 16.62
CA GLU A 47 -11.89 10.75 16.18
C GLU A 47 -11.79 9.33 15.61
N THR A 48 -10.91 9.14 14.63
CA THR A 48 -10.58 7.80 14.18
C THR A 48 -9.85 7.09 15.31
N SER A 49 -10.34 5.90 15.67
CA SER A 49 -9.76 5.12 16.77
C SER A 49 -8.31 4.74 16.50
N ASP A 50 -7.47 4.88 17.52
CA ASP A 50 -6.09 4.40 17.50
C ASP A 50 -5.99 2.87 17.57
N ASP A 51 -7.11 2.20 17.86
CA ASP A 51 -7.18 0.73 18.00
C ASP A 51 -7.27 0.00 16.67
N ARG A 52 -7.23 0.70 15.54
CA ARG A 52 -7.24 0.06 14.22
C ARG A 52 -6.00 -0.78 13.99
N TYR A 53 -6.22 -1.94 13.42
CA TYR A 53 -5.15 -2.86 13.06
C TYR A 53 -4.54 -2.53 11.70
N GLY A 54 -5.35 -2.08 10.75
CA GLY A 54 -4.92 -1.67 9.41
C GLY A 54 -4.14 -0.34 9.39
N TYR A 55 -3.49 -0.07 8.28
CA TYR A 55 -2.79 1.19 8.04
C TYR A 55 -3.75 2.20 7.44
N ASP A 56 -4.18 3.21 8.19
CA ASP A 56 -5.15 4.20 7.74
C ASP A 56 -4.94 5.56 8.38
N VAL A 57 -5.50 6.60 7.75
CA VAL A 57 -5.51 7.97 8.28
C VAL A 57 -6.31 8.04 9.57
N ALA A 58 -5.72 8.60 10.59
CA ALA A 58 -6.26 8.67 11.95
C ALA A 58 -6.31 10.10 12.50
N GLY A 59 -6.75 10.24 13.75
CA GLY A 59 -6.81 11.48 14.48
C GLY A 59 -7.89 12.42 13.96
N ARG A 60 -7.50 13.62 13.53
CA ARG A 60 -8.46 14.69 13.15
C ARG A 60 -8.88 14.65 11.68
N ASN A 61 -8.20 13.89 10.83
CA ASN A 61 -8.50 13.71 9.42
C ASN A 61 -9.10 12.33 9.16
N LYS A 62 -10.05 12.26 8.24
CA LYS A 62 -10.74 11.03 7.85
C LYS A 62 -10.83 10.93 6.34
N GLU A 63 -10.57 9.75 5.80
CA GLU A 63 -10.74 9.46 4.37
C GLU A 63 -12.21 9.26 4.05
N ILE A 64 -12.68 9.94 3.02
CA ILE A 64 -14.06 9.86 2.55
C ILE A 64 -14.11 10.01 1.02
N ASN A 65 -15.16 9.44 0.41
CA ASN A 65 -15.44 9.60 -1.02
C ASN A 65 -14.22 9.28 -1.90
N GLN A 66 -13.66 8.09 -1.73
CA GLN A 66 -12.48 7.61 -2.44
C GLN A 66 -12.85 6.84 -3.70
N LEU A 67 -12.22 7.18 -4.81
CA LEU A 67 -12.30 6.50 -6.09
C LEU A 67 -10.96 5.84 -6.41
N ASN A 68 -10.96 4.53 -6.64
CA ASN A 68 -9.80 3.76 -6.99
C ASN A 68 -9.95 3.13 -8.37
N ALA A 69 -8.90 3.17 -9.16
CA ALA A 69 -8.82 2.54 -10.47
C ALA A 69 -7.52 1.74 -10.61
N GLN A 70 -7.60 0.57 -11.23
CA GLN A 70 -6.45 -0.26 -11.55
C GLN A 70 -6.57 -0.82 -12.95
N LEU A 71 -5.47 -0.83 -13.70
CA LEU A 71 -5.34 -1.49 -14.99
C LEU A 71 -4.07 -2.30 -15.03
N ILE A 72 -4.15 -3.58 -15.39
CA ILE A 72 -3.01 -4.50 -15.53
C ILE A 72 -3.10 -5.19 -16.88
N TYR A 73 -1.98 -5.26 -17.58
CA TYR A 73 -1.79 -6.03 -18.80
C TYR A 73 -0.76 -7.15 -18.56
N LYS A 74 -1.16 -8.37 -18.93
CA LYS A 74 -0.36 -9.58 -18.80
C LYS A 74 0.04 -10.08 -20.17
N TYR A 75 1.30 -10.45 -20.34
CA TYR A 75 1.83 -10.96 -21.61
C TYR A 75 3.01 -11.90 -21.41
N GLY A 76 3.34 -12.65 -22.46
CA GLY A 76 4.43 -13.62 -22.49
C GLY A 76 3.96 -15.06 -22.30
N ASN A 77 4.75 -16.00 -22.79
CA ASN A 77 4.43 -17.43 -22.77
C ASN A 77 5.38 -18.23 -21.84
N GLN A 78 6.70 -18.04 -22.03
CA GLN A 78 7.71 -18.72 -21.19
C GLN A 78 8.10 -17.88 -19.98
N VAL A 79 8.01 -16.56 -20.11
CA VAL A 79 8.17 -15.58 -19.05
C VAL A 79 6.84 -14.84 -18.94
N GLU A 80 6.23 -14.90 -17.81
CA GLU A 80 5.01 -14.14 -17.55
C GLU A 80 5.38 -12.72 -17.13
N HIS A 81 4.89 -11.74 -17.86
CA HIS A 81 5.08 -10.33 -17.57
C HIS A 81 3.76 -9.69 -17.18
N GLN A 82 3.80 -8.77 -16.25
CA GLN A 82 2.69 -7.88 -15.93
C GLN A 82 3.18 -6.44 -15.85
N VAL A 83 2.49 -5.56 -16.52
CA VAL A 83 2.66 -4.12 -16.38
C VAL A 83 1.32 -3.53 -15.98
N GLY A 84 1.31 -2.62 -15.03
CA GLY A 84 0.07 -2.04 -14.59
C GLY A 84 0.22 -0.65 -13.99
N CYS A 85 -0.92 0.03 -13.88
CA CYS A 85 -1.05 1.29 -13.20
C CYS A 85 -2.25 1.27 -12.26
N SER A 86 -2.15 2.06 -11.19
CA SER A 86 -3.23 2.29 -10.24
C SER A 86 -3.33 3.76 -9.93
N ALA A 87 -4.54 4.24 -9.70
CA ALA A 87 -4.81 5.61 -9.29
C ALA A 87 -5.86 5.63 -8.19
N GLU A 88 -5.70 6.56 -7.28
CA GLU A 88 -6.60 6.82 -6.17
C GLU A 88 -6.86 8.31 -6.06
N LEU A 89 -8.11 8.70 -5.82
CA LEU A 89 -8.54 10.07 -5.61
C LEU A 89 -9.59 10.08 -4.51
N GLY A 90 -9.39 10.91 -3.47
CA GLY A 90 -10.31 10.97 -2.35
C GLY A 90 -10.30 12.31 -1.63
N GLN A 91 -11.06 12.37 -0.58
CA GLN A 91 -11.18 13.55 0.27
C GLN A 91 -10.73 13.22 1.69
N LEU A 92 -10.07 14.20 2.33
CA LEU A 92 -9.72 14.16 3.76
C LEU A 92 -10.62 15.14 4.51
N TYR A 93 -11.62 14.63 5.22
CA TYR A 93 -12.46 15.45 6.07
C TYR A 93 -11.78 15.71 7.41
N ASN A 94 -11.55 16.97 7.74
CA ASN A 94 -11.04 17.36 9.05
C ASN A 94 -12.19 17.71 9.99
N ILE A 95 -12.26 17.03 11.15
CA ILE A 95 -13.37 17.15 12.08
C ILE A 95 -13.37 18.44 12.86
N ASP A 96 -12.22 19.11 13.05
CA ASP A 96 -12.13 20.40 13.76
C ASP A 96 -12.55 21.57 12.88
N THR A 97 -11.98 21.62 11.68
CA THR A 97 -12.26 22.71 10.72
C THR A 97 -13.55 22.48 9.93
N ARG A 98 -14.11 21.26 10.00
CA ARG A 98 -15.29 20.82 9.22
C ARG A 98 -15.11 21.07 7.72
N SER A 99 -13.90 20.88 7.24
CA SER A 99 -13.51 21.19 5.87
C SER A 99 -12.93 19.97 5.19
N ASN A 100 -13.20 19.81 3.89
CA ASN A 100 -12.65 18.76 3.08
C ASN A 100 -11.31 19.18 2.48
N GLY A 101 -10.27 18.46 2.76
CA GLY A 101 -9.05 18.38 1.98
C GLY A 101 -9.20 17.36 0.86
N SER A 102 -8.12 17.08 0.17
CA SER A 102 -8.06 16.06 -0.88
C SER A 102 -6.82 15.21 -0.72
N HIS A 103 -6.88 13.99 -1.24
CA HIS A 103 -5.72 13.15 -1.42
C HIS A 103 -5.74 12.46 -2.78
N PHE A 104 -4.58 12.11 -3.28
CA PHE A 104 -4.44 11.27 -4.45
C PHE A 104 -3.20 10.40 -4.33
N ALA A 105 -3.24 9.24 -4.96
CA ALA A 105 -2.08 8.40 -5.19
C ALA A 105 -2.08 7.87 -6.63
N PHE A 106 -0.89 7.60 -7.14
CA PHE A 106 -0.68 6.99 -8.43
C PHE A 106 0.48 6.02 -8.36
N ALA A 107 0.35 4.87 -9.00
CA ALA A 107 1.41 3.87 -9.06
C ALA A 107 1.55 3.29 -10.47
N LEU A 108 2.79 3.01 -10.85
CA LEU A 108 3.17 2.17 -11.99
C LEU A 108 3.94 0.98 -11.46
N HIS A 109 3.59 -0.20 -11.90
CA HIS A 109 4.29 -1.41 -11.48
C HIS A 109 4.57 -2.34 -12.66
N TYR A 110 5.65 -3.08 -12.49
CA TYR A 110 6.07 -4.14 -13.39
C TYR A 110 6.43 -5.38 -12.59
N MET A 111 6.04 -6.54 -13.08
CA MET A 111 6.40 -7.83 -12.53
C MET A 111 6.74 -8.79 -13.65
N PHE A 112 7.70 -9.67 -13.41
CA PHE A 112 7.87 -10.86 -14.23
C PHE A 112 8.10 -12.11 -13.38
N ASP A 113 7.63 -13.23 -13.90
CA ASP A 113 7.86 -14.57 -13.37
C ASP A 113 8.53 -15.42 -14.44
N TRP A 114 9.73 -15.94 -14.10
CA TRP A 114 10.48 -16.81 -14.97
C TRP A 114 10.94 -18.04 -14.21
N HIS A 115 10.30 -19.19 -14.47
CA HIS A 115 10.55 -20.43 -13.76
C HIS A 115 10.40 -20.26 -12.24
N ARG A 116 11.48 -19.98 -11.55
CA ARG A 116 11.59 -19.86 -10.08
C ARG A 116 12.05 -18.49 -9.63
N LEU A 117 12.27 -17.60 -10.58
CA LEU A 117 12.65 -16.21 -10.34
C LEU A 117 11.42 -15.33 -10.46
N ASN A 118 11.11 -14.60 -9.42
CA ASN A 118 10.11 -13.53 -9.42
C ASN A 118 10.80 -12.19 -9.20
N PHE A 119 10.40 -11.20 -9.98
CA PHE A 119 10.86 -9.81 -9.86
C PHE A 119 9.67 -8.88 -9.88
N LYS A 120 9.69 -7.86 -9.02
CA LYS A 120 8.67 -6.81 -8.94
C LYS A 120 9.35 -5.47 -8.76
N ALA A 121 8.86 -4.46 -9.47
CA ALA A 121 9.25 -3.08 -9.29
C ALA A 121 8.02 -2.18 -9.32
N GLN A 122 7.98 -1.18 -8.46
CA GLN A 122 6.91 -0.19 -8.43
C GLN A 122 7.47 1.20 -8.16
N VAL A 123 6.92 2.17 -8.84
CA VAL A 123 7.08 3.59 -8.56
C VAL A 123 5.70 4.14 -8.26
N SER A 124 5.56 4.79 -7.13
CA SER A 124 4.31 5.44 -6.75
C SER A 124 4.54 6.83 -6.18
N THR A 125 3.52 7.64 -6.22
CA THR A 125 3.49 8.97 -5.63
C THR A 125 2.16 9.17 -4.92
N TYR A 126 2.19 9.85 -3.80
CA TYR A 126 0.96 10.28 -3.12
C TYR A 126 1.08 11.71 -2.61
N ALA A 127 -0.06 12.37 -2.50
CA ALA A 127 -0.15 13.66 -1.86
C ALA A 127 -1.49 13.83 -1.15
N MET A 128 -1.39 14.15 0.12
CA MET A 128 -2.49 14.49 1.01
C MET A 128 -2.48 15.99 1.27
N TYR A 129 -3.64 16.62 1.24
CA TYR A 129 -3.83 18.04 1.48
C TYR A 129 -4.81 18.27 2.63
N PRO A 130 -4.41 17.96 3.87
CA PRO A 130 -5.28 18.08 5.04
C PRO A 130 -5.69 19.53 5.27
N LYS A 131 -6.89 19.73 5.78
CA LYS A 131 -7.42 21.02 6.21
C LYS A 131 -7.29 21.20 7.73
N ASN A 132 -6.10 20.92 8.25
CA ASN A 132 -5.79 21.07 9.67
C ASN A 132 -6.07 22.48 10.18
N ALA A 133 -6.34 22.58 11.49
CA ALA A 133 -6.59 23.84 12.16
C ALA A 133 -5.41 24.84 12.02
N PRO A 134 -5.65 26.15 12.17
CA PRO A 134 -4.56 27.12 12.16
C PRO A 134 -3.51 26.81 13.23
N GLY A 135 -2.23 26.74 12.83
CA GLY A 135 -1.10 26.43 13.69
C GLY A 135 -0.69 24.95 13.67
N GLU A 136 -1.46 24.06 13.08
CA GLU A 136 -1.08 22.68 12.87
C GLU A 136 -0.33 22.48 11.54
N ASP A 137 0.67 21.59 11.55
CA ASP A 137 1.44 21.29 10.35
C ASP A 137 0.59 20.54 9.31
N ARG A 138 0.60 21.02 8.07
CA ARG A 138 -0.08 20.42 6.92
C ARG A 138 0.84 19.56 6.07
N ASN A 139 2.12 19.45 6.44
CA ASN A 139 3.08 18.56 5.79
C ASN A 139 3.11 17.18 6.42
N LEU A 140 2.35 16.98 7.50
CA LEU A 140 2.23 15.74 8.24
C LEU A 140 0.77 15.31 8.33
N VAL A 141 0.56 13.99 8.29
CA VAL A 141 -0.74 13.35 8.52
C VAL A 141 -0.54 12.26 9.58
N VAL A 142 -1.51 12.12 10.46
CA VAL A 142 -1.54 11.03 11.44
C VAL A 142 -2.06 9.77 10.75
N MET A 143 -1.31 8.69 10.86
CA MET A 143 -1.70 7.34 10.48
C MET A 143 -1.79 6.49 11.74
N THR A 144 -2.55 5.42 11.69
CA THR A 144 -2.55 4.39 12.73
C THR A 144 -2.28 3.02 12.15
N ALA A 145 -1.62 2.18 12.91
CA ALA A 145 -1.48 0.75 12.64
C ALA A 145 -1.20 0.00 13.94
N TYR A 146 -1.73 -1.20 14.07
CA TYR A 146 -1.53 -2.07 15.24
C TYR A 146 -1.86 -1.39 16.58
N GLY A 147 -2.86 -0.52 16.61
CA GLY A 147 -3.28 0.20 17.79
C GLY A 147 -2.33 1.35 18.23
N ALA A 148 -1.49 1.86 17.34
CA ALA A 148 -0.56 2.94 17.65
C ALA A 148 -0.54 4.00 16.55
N PRO A 149 -0.82 5.30 16.88
CA PRO A 149 -0.72 6.38 15.92
C PRO A 149 0.75 6.78 15.67
N TYR A 150 1.04 7.22 14.44
CA TYR A 150 2.33 7.76 14.04
C TYR A 150 2.17 8.81 12.93
N LEU A 151 3.21 9.61 12.73
CA LEU A 151 3.20 10.67 11.73
C LEU A 151 3.86 10.23 10.44
N VAL A 152 3.21 10.54 9.31
CA VAL A 152 3.76 10.37 7.97
C VAL A 152 3.84 11.70 7.24
N ALA A 153 4.78 11.83 6.32
CA ALA A 153 4.82 12.99 5.42
C ALA A 153 3.56 13.00 4.54
N ALA A 154 2.93 14.15 4.41
CA ALA A 154 1.72 14.30 3.60
C ALA A 154 1.98 14.07 2.09
N LYS A 155 3.24 14.13 1.63
CA LYS A 155 3.59 13.97 0.21
C LYS A 155 4.91 13.26 0.06
N ALA A 156 4.95 12.24 -0.80
CA ALA A 156 6.18 11.52 -1.11
C ALA A 156 6.10 10.78 -2.44
N ASN A 157 7.26 10.44 -2.97
CA ASN A 157 7.44 9.40 -3.98
C ASN A 157 7.95 8.13 -3.29
N ILE A 158 7.50 6.98 -3.78
CA ILE A 158 7.90 5.68 -3.24
C ILE A 158 8.45 4.83 -4.37
N TYR A 159 9.57 4.20 -4.12
CA TYR A 159 10.21 3.27 -5.04
C TYR A 159 10.37 1.94 -4.32
N THR A 160 9.86 0.86 -4.90
CA THR A 160 9.99 -0.48 -4.35
C THR A 160 10.56 -1.44 -5.38
N LEU A 161 11.38 -2.35 -4.91
CA LEU A 161 11.99 -3.41 -5.69
C LEU A 161 11.94 -4.69 -4.88
N SER A 162 11.48 -5.78 -5.48
CA SER A 162 11.47 -7.10 -4.86
C SER A 162 12.02 -8.13 -5.83
N ILE A 163 12.90 -8.99 -5.36
CA ILE A 163 13.42 -10.13 -6.11
C ILE A 163 13.35 -11.37 -5.22
N SER A 164 12.90 -12.47 -5.78
CA SER A 164 12.94 -13.75 -5.07
C SER A 164 13.30 -14.90 -6.01
N HIS A 165 13.97 -15.91 -5.47
CA HIS A 165 14.30 -17.13 -6.18
C HIS A 165 14.04 -18.36 -5.32
N THR A 166 13.38 -19.35 -5.91
CA THR A 166 13.04 -20.60 -5.22
C THR A 166 14.00 -21.71 -5.62
N PHE A 167 14.72 -22.25 -4.65
CA PHE A 167 15.65 -23.38 -4.79
C PHE A 167 14.94 -24.67 -4.37
N PRO A 168 14.75 -25.66 -5.26
CA PRO A 168 14.23 -26.96 -4.88
C PRO A 168 15.32 -27.73 -4.12
N ILE A 169 14.99 -28.25 -2.99
CA ILE A 169 15.92 -29.06 -2.16
C ILE A 169 15.63 -30.55 -2.33
N GLY A 170 14.33 -30.93 -2.39
CA GLY A 170 13.91 -32.30 -2.63
C GLY A 170 14.22 -33.28 -1.47
N TRP A 171 14.44 -32.77 -0.24
CA TRP A 171 14.54 -33.62 0.93
C TRP A 171 13.14 -34.06 1.38
N LYS A 172 13.07 -35.20 2.03
CA LYS A 172 11.79 -35.79 2.46
C LYS A 172 10.92 -34.84 3.28
N TRP A 173 11.54 -33.93 4.05
CA TRP A 173 10.89 -32.99 4.93
C TRP A 173 11.03 -31.52 4.48
N LEU A 174 11.93 -31.20 3.56
CA LEU A 174 12.16 -29.83 3.03
C LEU A 174 12.07 -29.86 1.51
N GLY A 175 10.98 -29.33 0.96
CA GLY A 175 10.72 -29.33 -0.48
C GLY A 175 11.50 -28.24 -1.21
N ASN A 176 11.49 -27.02 -0.70
CA ASN A 176 12.21 -25.91 -1.30
C ASN A 176 12.52 -24.80 -0.28
N ILE A 177 13.45 -23.93 -0.68
CA ILE A 177 13.81 -22.70 0.02
C ILE A 177 13.62 -21.56 -0.97
N MET A 178 12.79 -20.58 -0.66
CA MET A 178 12.72 -19.33 -1.39
C MET A 178 13.52 -18.26 -0.66
N MET A 179 14.51 -17.69 -1.33
CA MET A 179 15.23 -16.50 -0.85
C MET A 179 14.64 -15.26 -1.47
N TYR A 180 14.51 -14.18 -0.71
CA TYR A 180 13.97 -12.93 -1.20
C TYR A 180 14.71 -11.71 -0.66
N HIS A 181 14.62 -10.64 -1.42
CA HIS A 181 15.11 -9.32 -1.04
C HIS A 181 14.07 -8.28 -1.44
N ASP A 182 13.58 -7.53 -0.47
CA ASP A 182 12.67 -6.42 -0.64
C ASP A 182 13.38 -5.11 -0.27
N PHE A 183 13.39 -4.17 -1.20
CA PHE A 183 13.97 -2.85 -1.03
C PHE A 183 12.93 -1.78 -1.28
N GLY A 184 12.92 -0.74 -0.45
CA GLY A 184 11.99 0.38 -0.57
C GLY A 184 12.57 1.70 -0.11
N ILE A 185 12.16 2.78 -0.78
CA ILE A 185 12.50 4.16 -0.41
C ILE A 185 11.21 4.98 -0.42
N ILE A 186 10.99 5.76 0.64
CA ILE A 186 10.04 6.87 0.66
C ILE A 186 10.83 8.18 0.59
N GLN A 187 10.77 8.82 -0.57
CA GLN A 187 11.36 10.12 -0.82
C GLN A 187 10.32 11.21 -0.55
N LYS A 188 10.45 11.86 0.60
CA LYS A 188 9.53 12.90 1.04
C LYS A 188 9.74 14.19 0.28
N TRP A 189 8.66 14.90 -0.06
CA TRP A 189 8.77 16.14 -0.84
C TRP A 189 9.23 17.31 0.00
N HIS A 190 8.94 17.32 1.29
CA HIS A 190 9.40 18.37 2.19
C HIS A 190 10.89 18.19 2.48
N THR A 191 11.68 19.23 2.21
CA THR A 191 13.15 19.17 2.27
C THR A 191 13.72 18.91 3.66
N ASP A 192 12.99 19.30 4.71
CA ASP A 192 13.41 19.12 6.10
C ASP A 192 13.15 17.69 6.62
N PHE A 193 12.47 16.85 5.81
CA PHE A 193 12.17 15.49 6.19
C PHE A 193 13.20 14.51 5.61
N ASN A 194 13.80 13.71 6.47
CA ASN A 194 14.67 12.63 6.02
C ASN A 194 13.90 11.54 5.27
N ASN A 195 14.47 11.03 4.19
CA ASN A 195 13.92 9.89 3.47
C ASN A 195 13.92 8.63 4.36
N SER A 196 12.93 7.77 4.12
CA SER A 196 12.83 6.48 4.81
C SER A 196 13.26 5.35 3.87
N PHE A 197 13.97 4.36 4.42
CA PHE A 197 14.49 3.22 3.69
C PHE A 197 14.04 1.92 4.36
N GLN A 198 13.69 0.95 3.54
CA GLN A 198 13.44 -0.43 3.96
C GLN A 198 14.37 -1.34 3.16
N ASN A 199 14.97 -2.31 3.84
CA ASN A 199 15.87 -3.27 3.21
C ASN A 199 15.72 -4.60 3.96
N VAL A 200 15.03 -5.55 3.35
CA VAL A 200 14.66 -6.83 3.97
C VAL A 200 15.23 -7.96 3.15
N TYR A 201 16.06 -8.78 3.76
CA TYR A 201 16.51 -10.06 3.23
C TYR A 201 15.88 -11.18 4.05
N GLY A 202 15.38 -12.18 3.39
CA GLY A 202 14.77 -13.29 4.11
C GLY A 202 14.73 -14.56 3.30
N PHE A 203 14.25 -15.61 3.96
CA PHE A 203 13.98 -16.89 3.30
C PHE A 203 12.68 -17.50 3.84
N LEU A 204 12.01 -18.24 2.97
CA LEU A 204 10.85 -19.04 3.28
C LEU A 204 11.21 -20.50 3.09
N LEU A 205 11.03 -21.31 4.13
CA LEU A 205 11.17 -22.75 4.09
C LEU A 205 9.81 -23.41 3.91
N ASN A 206 9.66 -24.23 2.88
CA ASN A 206 8.46 -25.05 2.66
C ASN A 206 8.72 -26.49 3.07
N MET A 207 8.10 -26.92 4.18
CA MET A 207 8.27 -28.23 4.81
C MET A 207 6.93 -28.99 4.84
N GLY A 208 6.46 -29.46 3.66
CA GLY A 208 5.14 -30.07 3.55
C GLY A 208 4.02 -29.07 3.87
N PRO A 209 3.19 -29.33 4.90
CA PRO A 209 2.12 -28.40 5.29
C PRO A 209 2.61 -27.19 6.10
N VAL A 210 3.89 -27.14 6.48
CA VAL A 210 4.47 -26.09 7.31
C VAL A 210 5.29 -25.14 6.45
N GLN A 211 5.05 -23.83 6.63
CA GLN A 211 5.85 -22.75 6.05
C GLN A 211 6.47 -21.93 7.17
N THR A 212 7.76 -21.65 7.08
CA THR A 212 8.49 -20.84 8.05
C THR A 212 9.19 -19.71 7.35
N TYR A 213 8.92 -18.50 7.79
CA TYR A 213 9.58 -17.26 7.34
C TYR A 213 10.67 -16.87 8.34
N ASN A 214 11.75 -16.32 7.83
CA ASN A 214 12.80 -15.67 8.60
C ASN A 214 13.25 -14.41 7.85
#